data_b26ab903e669984b68173c663a2d4295
#
_entry.id   b26ab903e669984b68173c663a2d4295
#
_cell.length_a   1.000
_cell.length_b   1.000
_cell.length_c   1.000
_cell.angle_alpha   90.00
_cell.angle_beta   90.00
_cell.angle_gamma   90.00
#
_symmetry.space_group_name_H-M   'P 1'
#
loop_
_entity.id
_entity.type
_entity.pdbx_description
1 polymer ?
#
loop_
_entity_poly.entity_id
_entity_poly.type
_entity_poly.pdbx_seq_one_letter_code
_entity_poly.pdbx_strand_id
1 'polypeptide(L)'
;NFTQGANVTVDYGSVFDINAYVNVTDNVDGVMAPVVEGSVDTLKLDETQPLKISATDSSGNPTEATLNVVVKDISAPVITLNKSEITVNTGESVDFSSYLASAVDNKDGDVRANVQIDAPSTSKAGTKTATYTVTDAAGNTGTASLTVKVNKRASGGGSYAGSAPSNSYGNTVLSAAYSRLGCPYKWGAAGPNAFDCSGFVQWLCSCRSIIATLIFSTKECWYTN
;
A
#
# COMPACT_ATOMS: atom_id res chain seq x y z
N ASN A 1 4.03 -26.42 39.78
CA ASN A 1 5.04 -26.30 38.71
C ASN A 1 4.76 -25.04 37.89
N PHE A 2 5.81 -24.38 37.44
CA PHE A 2 5.73 -23.27 36.49
C PHE A 2 5.77 -23.82 35.06
N THR A 3 4.92 -23.32 34.18
CA THR A 3 4.85 -23.76 32.76
C THR A 3 6.01 -23.20 31.93
N GLN A 4 6.50 -22.00 32.29
CA GLN A 4 7.59 -21.30 31.60
C GLN A 4 8.80 -20.99 32.51
N GLY A 5 8.91 -21.66 33.67
CA GLY A 5 9.93 -21.40 34.69
C GLY A 5 9.53 -20.32 35.69
N ALA A 6 10.41 -20.03 36.65
CA ALA A 6 10.14 -19.08 37.73
C ALA A 6 10.36 -17.60 37.36
N ASN A 7 10.85 -17.33 36.15
CA ASN A 7 11.06 -15.98 35.63
C ASN A 7 10.37 -15.87 34.28
N VAL A 8 9.44 -14.93 34.14
CA VAL A 8 8.67 -14.72 32.93
C VAL A 8 8.74 -13.27 32.48
N THR A 9 8.71 -13.08 31.17
CA THR A 9 8.61 -11.75 30.56
C THR A 9 7.20 -11.61 29.98
N VAL A 10 6.58 -10.47 30.26
CA VAL A 10 5.27 -10.12 29.70
C VAL A 10 5.37 -8.80 28.95
N ASP A 11 4.49 -8.61 27.99
CA ASP A 11 4.50 -7.41 27.15
C ASP A 11 3.88 -6.22 27.89
N TYR A 12 4.39 -5.02 27.58
CA TYR A 12 3.88 -3.76 28.11
C TYR A 12 2.40 -3.58 27.79
N GLY A 13 1.62 -3.21 28.81
CA GLY A 13 0.19 -2.97 28.69
C GLY A 13 -0.67 -4.21 28.41
N SER A 14 -0.08 -5.42 28.38
CA SER A 14 -0.82 -6.66 28.21
C SER A 14 -1.63 -7.05 29.44
N VAL A 15 -2.64 -7.90 29.26
CA VAL A 15 -3.38 -8.49 30.38
C VAL A 15 -2.55 -9.65 30.94
N PHE A 16 -2.20 -9.56 32.24
CA PHE A 16 -1.50 -10.64 32.92
C PHE A 16 -2.52 -11.64 33.52
N ASP A 17 -2.44 -12.90 33.08
CA ASP A 17 -3.23 -14.01 33.65
C ASP A 17 -2.25 -15.05 34.25
N ILE A 18 -2.28 -15.17 35.57
CA ILE A 18 -1.43 -16.10 36.34
C ILE A 18 -1.64 -17.55 35.91
N ASN A 19 -2.85 -17.94 35.50
CA ASN A 19 -3.17 -19.32 35.14
C ASN A 19 -2.43 -19.77 33.84
N ALA A 20 -1.94 -18.82 33.05
CA ALA A 20 -1.10 -19.13 31.91
C ALA A 20 0.31 -19.63 32.31
N TYR A 21 0.75 -19.29 33.51
CA TYR A 21 2.13 -19.48 33.98
C TYR A 21 2.27 -20.51 35.12
N VAL A 22 1.20 -20.76 35.87
CA VAL A 22 1.24 -21.60 37.08
C VAL A 22 0.22 -22.72 36.97
N ASN A 23 0.69 -23.93 37.21
CA ASN A 23 -0.14 -25.11 37.37
C ASN A 23 0.23 -25.82 38.70
N VAL A 24 -0.74 -25.95 39.61
CA VAL A 24 -0.59 -26.62 40.88
C VAL A 24 -1.30 -27.98 40.81
N THR A 25 -0.57 -29.04 41.06
CA THR A 25 -1.13 -30.39 41.07
C THR A 25 -0.62 -31.19 42.28
N ASP A 26 -1.50 -31.96 42.89
CA ASP A 26 -1.23 -32.93 43.90
C ASP A 26 -1.55 -34.33 43.40
N ASN A 27 -0.90 -35.34 43.94
CA ASN A 27 -1.09 -36.75 43.51
C ASN A 27 -2.39 -37.36 44.03
N VAL A 28 -3.00 -36.80 45.06
CA VAL A 28 -4.29 -37.24 45.65
C VAL A 28 -5.43 -36.29 45.28
N ASP A 29 -5.18 -34.99 45.46
CA ASP A 29 -6.21 -33.93 45.24
C ASP A 29 -6.33 -33.49 43.79
N GLY A 30 -5.38 -33.88 42.93
CA GLY A 30 -5.39 -33.48 41.51
C GLY A 30 -5.00 -32.02 41.28
N VAL A 31 -5.75 -31.33 40.42
CA VAL A 31 -5.49 -29.92 40.11
C VAL A 31 -6.04 -29.03 41.21
N MET A 32 -5.21 -28.16 41.73
CA MET A 32 -5.53 -27.23 42.83
C MET A 32 -5.43 -25.76 42.38
N ALA A 33 -6.28 -24.89 42.93
CA ALA A 33 -6.17 -23.49 42.70
C ALA A 33 -5.04 -22.86 43.55
N PRO A 34 -4.10 -22.06 42.98
CA PRO A 34 -3.09 -21.40 43.77
C PRO A 34 -3.68 -20.20 44.52
N VAL A 35 -3.12 -19.95 45.72
CA VAL A 35 -3.25 -18.64 46.39
C VAL A 35 -2.10 -17.77 45.94
N VAL A 36 -2.40 -16.56 45.44
CA VAL A 36 -1.41 -15.63 44.90
C VAL A 36 -1.35 -14.37 45.76
N GLU A 37 -0.16 -14.04 46.25
CA GLU A 37 0.13 -12.78 46.95
C GLU A 37 0.99 -11.90 46.06
N GLY A 38 0.56 -10.61 45.92
CA GLY A 38 1.16 -9.64 45.03
C GLY A 38 0.32 -9.37 43.80
N SER A 39 0.78 -8.47 42.99
CA SER A 39 0.14 -8.09 41.72
C SER A 39 1.19 -7.66 40.69
N VAL A 40 0.86 -7.81 39.42
CA VAL A 40 1.70 -7.35 38.30
C VAL A 40 1.09 -6.10 37.71
N ASP A 41 1.89 -5.03 37.67
CA ASP A 41 1.59 -3.81 36.92
C ASP A 41 2.29 -3.88 35.57
N THR A 42 1.57 -4.17 34.51
CA THR A 42 2.12 -4.32 33.16
C THR A 42 2.53 -3.00 32.51
N LEU A 43 2.38 -1.86 33.20
CA LEU A 43 2.86 -0.56 32.77
C LEU A 43 4.25 -0.22 33.36
N LYS A 44 4.78 -1.04 34.27
CA LYS A 44 6.12 -0.86 34.87
C LYS A 44 7.17 -1.67 34.14
N LEU A 45 7.96 -1.02 33.31
CA LEU A 45 9.03 -1.62 32.52
C LEU A 45 10.26 -1.96 33.37
N ASP A 46 10.92 -3.06 33.01
CA ASP A 46 12.25 -3.49 33.49
C ASP A 46 12.35 -3.70 35.00
N GLU A 47 11.26 -3.64 35.73
CA GLU A 47 11.19 -3.93 37.15
C GLU A 47 10.78 -5.39 37.38
N THR A 48 11.49 -6.10 38.25
CA THR A 48 11.07 -7.45 38.65
C THR A 48 9.95 -7.36 39.67
N GLN A 49 8.81 -7.93 39.37
CA GLN A 49 7.62 -7.95 40.20
C GLN A 49 7.39 -9.39 40.71
N PRO A 50 7.74 -9.69 41.96
CA PRO A 50 7.58 -11.04 42.49
C PRO A 50 6.14 -11.32 42.89
N LEU A 51 5.62 -12.45 42.48
CA LEU A 51 4.35 -13.03 42.97
C LEU A 51 4.67 -14.23 43.84
N LYS A 52 4.22 -14.21 45.07
CA LYS A 52 4.28 -15.38 45.98
C LYS A 52 3.07 -16.26 45.71
N ILE A 53 3.31 -17.53 45.45
CA ILE A 53 2.31 -18.50 45.09
C ILE A 53 2.34 -19.60 46.13
N SER A 54 1.20 -19.89 46.72
CA SER A 54 1.07 -20.96 47.71
C SER A 54 -0.12 -21.87 47.42
N ALA A 55 -0.06 -23.09 47.84
CA ALA A 55 -1.15 -24.03 47.86
C ALA A 55 -1.00 -24.98 49.05
N THR A 56 -2.15 -25.47 49.56
CA THR A 56 -2.19 -26.45 50.66
C THR A 56 -3.13 -27.57 50.25
N ASP A 57 -2.67 -28.80 50.30
CA ASP A 57 -3.51 -29.97 49.99
C ASP A 57 -4.56 -30.26 51.09
N SER A 58 -5.49 -31.18 50.85
CA SER A 58 -6.53 -31.58 51.80
C SER A 58 -5.97 -32.20 53.08
N SER A 59 -4.72 -32.67 53.07
CA SER A 59 -4.01 -33.24 54.23
C SER A 59 -3.29 -32.16 55.05
N GLY A 60 -3.31 -30.89 54.59
CA GLY A 60 -2.66 -29.79 55.30
C GLY A 60 -1.18 -29.56 54.94
N ASN A 61 -0.68 -30.16 53.86
CA ASN A 61 0.73 -29.96 53.44
C ASN A 61 0.82 -28.71 52.55
N PRO A 62 1.57 -27.68 53.00
CA PRO A 62 1.74 -26.44 52.22
C PRO A 62 2.87 -26.55 51.20
N THR A 63 2.72 -25.84 50.08
CA THR A 63 3.81 -25.60 49.13
C THR A 63 3.86 -24.10 48.80
N GLU A 64 5.05 -23.58 48.57
CA GLU A 64 5.27 -22.17 48.20
C GLU A 64 6.25 -22.08 47.05
N ALA A 65 6.06 -21.10 46.19
CA ALA A 65 6.95 -20.74 45.09
C ALA A 65 6.87 -19.22 44.77
N THR A 66 7.88 -18.70 44.13
CA THR A 66 7.89 -17.30 43.67
C THR A 66 7.99 -17.28 42.15
N LEU A 67 7.07 -16.57 41.51
CA LEU A 67 7.12 -16.22 40.09
C LEU A 67 7.60 -14.77 39.96
N ASN A 68 8.73 -14.56 39.31
CA ASN A 68 9.25 -13.23 39.01
C ASN A 68 8.76 -12.81 37.63
N VAL A 69 8.01 -11.74 37.58
CA VAL A 69 7.50 -11.18 36.32
C VAL A 69 8.28 -9.91 35.99
N VAL A 70 8.77 -9.83 34.76
CA VAL A 70 9.40 -8.62 34.22
C VAL A 70 8.60 -8.18 33.03
N VAL A 71 8.22 -6.90 33.00
CA VAL A 71 7.51 -6.30 31.87
C VAL A 71 8.53 -5.70 30.93
N LYS A 72 8.40 -6.03 29.66
CA LYS A 72 9.20 -5.46 28.58
C LYS A 72 8.32 -5.07 27.41
N ASP A 73 8.78 -4.13 26.63
CA ASP A 73 8.22 -3.85 25.33
C ASP A 73 8.79 -4.86 24.32
N ILE A 74 7.97 -5.84 23.93
CA ILE A 74 8.36 -6.92 23.02
C ILE A 74 7.47 -7.00 21.79
N SER A 75 6.42 -6.16 21.73
CA SER A 75 5.56 -6.05 20.56
C SER A 75 6.14 -5.10 19.53
N ALA A 76 6.05 -5.48 18.27
CA ALA A 76 6.45 -4.59 17.18
C ALA A 76 5.31 -3.63 16.81
N PRO A 77 5.61 -2.41 16.36
CA PRO A 77 4.61 -1.48 15.86
C PRO A 77 3.77 -2.04 14.73
N VAL A 78 2.48 -1.76 14.74
CA VAL A 78 1.53 -2.20 13.70
C VAL A 78 1.35 -1.09 12.67
N ILE A 79 1.75 -1.36 11.42
CA ILE A 79 1.56 -0.45 10.29
C ILE A 79 0.25 -0.83 9.58
N THR A 80 -0.63 0.15 9.39
CA THR A 80 -1.85 0.00 8.60
C THR A 80 -1.77 0.86 7.35
N LEU A 81 -2.04 0.27 6.20
CA LEU A 81 -2.14 0.96 4.92
C LEU A 81 -3.61 1.12 4.54
N ASN A 82 -3.95 2.25 3.87
CA ASN A 82 -5.31 2.49 3.37
C ASN A 82 -5.63 1.72 2.08
N LYS A 83 -4.62 1.09 1.46
CA LYS A 83 -4.75 0.17 0.33
C LYS A 83 -3.73 -0.96 0.44
N SER A 84 -4.11 -2.15 -0.05
CA SER A 84 -3.19 -3.29 -0.20
C SER A 84 -2.56 -3.37 -1.60
N GLU A 85 -3.17 -2.69 -2.58
CA GLU A 85 -2.74 -2.69 -3.97
C GLU A 85 -3.05 -1.36 -4.66
N ILE A 86 -2.17 -0.95 -5.58
CA ILE A 86 -2.38 0.18 -6.50
C ILE A 86 -1.98 -0.23 -7.92
N THR A 87 -2.57 0.46 -8.89
CA THR A 87 -2.20 0.32 -10.31
C THR A 87 -1.78 1.68 -10.85
N VAL A 88 -0.63 1.73 -11.50
CA VAL A 88 -0.03 2.94 -12.08
C VAL A 88 0.53 2.63 -13.47
N ASN A 89 0.87 3.66 -14.25
CA ASN A 89 1.52 3.47 -15.55
C ASN A 89 3.04 3.65 -15.45
N THR A 90 3.78 3.10 -16.42
CA THR A 90 5.23 3.29 -16.50
C THR A 90 5.59 4.78 -16.50
N GLY A 91 6.53 5.16 -15.63
CA GLY A 91 7.02 6.53 -15.47
C GLY A 91 6.10 7.46 -14.67
N GLU A 92 5.01 6.96 -14.11
CA GLU A 92 4.13 7.73 -13.23
C GLU A 92 4.78 7.94 -11.86
N SER A 93 4.73 9.16 -11.34
CA SER A 93 5.20 9.47 -9.99
C SER A 93 4.14 9.09 -8.97
N VAL A 94 4.55 8.41 -7.90
CA VAL A 94 3.66 7.96 -6.83
C VAL A 94 4.16 8.51 -5.50
N ASP A 95 3.27 9.16 -4.77
CA ASP A 95 3.53 9.51 -3.37
C ASP A 95 3.11 8.32 -2.48
N PHE A 96 4.08 7.49 -2.12
CA PHE A 96 3.85 6.32 -1.27
C PHE A 96 3.47 6.69 0.17
N SER A 97 3.82 7.88 0.65
CA SER A 97 3.47 8.33 2.01
C SER A 97 1.97 8.49 2.19
N SER A 98 1.25 8.84 1.13
CA SER A 98 -0.21 8.99 1.13
C SER A 98 -0.99 7.70 1.39
N TYR A 99 -0.35 6.53 1.26
CA TYR A 99 -0.96 5.23 1.54
C TYR A 99 -0.80 4.77 2.99
N LEU A 100 0.02 5.44 3.79
CA LEU A 100 0.19 5.15 5.20
C LEU A 100 -0.99 5.71 6.01
N ALA A 101 -1.83 4.84 6.54
CA ALA A 101 -2.97 5.23 7.38
C ALA A 101 -2.56 5.43 8.84
N SER A 102 -1.82 4.45 9.41
CA SER A 102 -1.32 4.53 10.77
C SER A 102 -0.07 3.67 10.96
N ALA A 103 0.72 4.01 11.98
CA ALA A 103 1.74 3.15 12.54
C ALA A 103 1.70 3.36 14.05
N VAL A 104 1.28 2.35 14.79
CA VAL A 104 1.02 2.47 16.23
C VAL A 104 1.68 1.33 16.98
N ASP A 105 2.34 1.67 18.05
CA ASP A 105 2.94 0.77 19.00
C ASP A 105 2.19 0.80 20.34
N ASN A 106 2.19 -0.30 21.10
CA ASN A 106 1.48 -0.41 22.36
C ASN A 106 2.08 0.47 23.46
N LYS A 107 3.39 0.76 23.40
CA LYS A 107 4.12 1.59 24.37
C LYS A 107 4.44 2.97 23.82
N ASP A 108 5.01 3.04 22.60
CA ASP A 108 5.51 4.29 22.01
C ASP A 108 4.41 5.10 21.31
N GLY A 109 3.22 4.54 21.15
CA GLY A 109 2.05 5.21 20.56
C GLY A 109 2.19 5.42 19.06
N ASP A 110 1.93 6.62 18.58
CA ASP A 110 1.99 6.96 17.15
C ASP A 110 3.44 7.14 16.68
N VAL A 111 3.94 6.18 15.91
CA VAL A 111 5.30 6.15 15.36
C VAL A 111 5.35 6.42 13.85
N ARG A 112 4.29 6.96 13.25
CA ARG A 112 4.20 7.25 11.81
C ARG A 112 5.36 8.09 11.28
N ALA A 113 5.84 9.04 12.08
CA ALA A 113 6.96 9.91 11.68
C ALA A 113 8.27 9.15 11.42
N ASN A 114 8.40 7.94 11.97
CA ASN A 114 9.61 7.11 11.89
C ASN A 114 9.52 6.04 10.80
N VAL A 115 8.38 5.95 10.07
CA VAL A 115 8.19 4.94 9.02
C VAL A 115 9.13 5.23 7.85
N GLN A 116 9.94 4.24 7.51
CA GLN A 116 10.76 4.23 6.32
C GLN A 116 10.01 3.51 5.20
N ILE A 117 10.08 4.06 3.98
CA ILE A 117 9.39 3.52 2.81
C ILE A 117 10.42 3.18 1.74
N ASP A 118 10.56 1.88 1.45
CA ASP A 118 11.29 1.40 0.28
C ASP A 118 10.33 1.36 -0.92
N ALA A 119 10.42 2.41 -1.74
CA ALA A 119 9.52 2.65 -2.87
C ALA A 119 10.08 2.06 -4.17
N PRO A 120 9.34 1.20 -4.87
CA PRO A 120 9.80 0.63 -6.13
C PRO A 120 9.74 1.65 -7.26
N SER A 121 10.69 1.54 -8.21
CA SER A 121 10.66 2.35 -9.43
C SER A 121 9.50 1.97 -10.34
N THR A 122 8.77 2.94 -10.87
CA THR A 122 7.68 2.77 -11.85
C THR A 122 8.18 2.74 -13.30
N SER A 123 9.49 2.84 -13.56
CA SER A 123 10.07 2.95 -14.90
C SER A 123 9.83 1.74 -15.81
N LYS A 124 9.60 0.56 -15.24
CA LYS A 124 9.34 -0.69 -15.98
C LYS A 124 8.03 -1.31 -15.52
N ALA A 125 7.24 -1.80 -16.47
CA ALA A 125 6.00 -2.54 -16.21
C ALA A 125 6.26 -3.84 -15.45
N GLY A 126 5.28 -4.27 -14.64
CA GLY A 126 5.32 -5.47 -13.82
C GLY A 126 4.74 -5.25 -12.44
N THR A 127 4.57 -6.32 -11.67
CA THR A 127 4.15 -6.24 -10.28
C THR A 127 5.38 -6.05 -9.39
N LYS A 128 5.30 -5.08 -8.49
CA LYS A 128 6.36 -4.68 -7.56
C LYS A 128 5.77 -4.49 -6.17
N THR A 129 6.61 -4.35 -5.17
CA THR A 129 6.20 -4.14 -3.78
C THR A 129 6.86 -2.88 -3.24
N ALA A 130 6.09 -2.01 -2.63
CA ALA A 130 6.59 -0.98 -1.73
C ALA A 130 6.55 -1.54 -0.30
N THR A 131 7.65 -1.41 0.44
CA THR A 131 7.77 -1.90 1.82
C THR A 131 7.82 -0.72 2.78
N TYR A 132 7.00 -0.77 3.81
CA TYR A 132 6.96 0.18 4.92
C TYR A 132 7.55 -0.51 6.13
N THR A 133 8.50 0.14 6.79
CA THR A 133 9.20 -0.41 7.96
C THR A 133 9.28 0.65 9.04
N VAL A 134 9.02 0.26 10.27
CA VAL A 134 9.21 1.13 11.44
C VAL A 134 9.77 0.30 12.59
N THR A 135 10.69 0.89 13.34
CA THR A 135 11.26 0.30 14.53
C THR A 135 10.93 1.20 15.72
N ASP A 136 10.46 0.59 16.82
CA ASP A 136 10.16 1.29 18.07
C ASP A 136 11.43 1.60 18.87
N ALA A 137 11.26 2.21 20.04
CA ALA A 137 12.38 2.55 20.93
C ALA A 137 13.02 1.32 21.61
N ALA A 138 12.30 0.21 21.68
CA ALA A 138 12.80 -1.05 22.24
C ALA A 138 13.57 -1.91 21.20
N GLY A 139 13.47 -1.56 19.91
CA GLY A 139 14.13 -2.24 18.79
C GLY A 139 13.25 -3.27 18.08
N ASN A 140 11.96 -3.34 18.40
CA ASN A 140 11.04 -4.22 17.69
C ASN A 140 10.64 -3.58 16.35
N THR A 141 10.58 -4.37 15.28
CA THR A 141 10.37 -3.84 13.93
C THR A 141 9.07 -4.35 13.32
N GLY A 142 8.20 -3.42 12.97
CA GLY A 142 6.96 -3.65 12.22
C GLY A 142 7.14 -3.41 10.73
N THR A 143 6.45 -4.19 9.90
CA THR A 143 6.49 -4.06 8.44
C THR A 143 5.10 -4.18 7.81
N ALA A 144 4.89 -3.46 6.69
CA ALA A 144 3.72 -3.64 5.84
C ALA A 144 4.10 -3.52 4.37
N SER A 145 3.31 -4.10 3.48
CA SER A 145 3.60 -4.15 2.05
C SER A 145 2.43 -3.65 1.23
N LEU A 146 2.73 -2.83 0.21
CA LEU A 146 1.78 -2.36 -0.80
C LEU A 146 2.17 -2.95 -2.15
N THR A 147 1.24 -3.69 -2.77
CA THR A 147 1.44 -4.20 -4.13
C THR A 147 1.27 -3.09 -5.15
N VAL A 148 2.26 -2.91 -6.03
CA VAL A 148 2.27 -1.88 -7.09
C VAL A 148 2.25 -2.57 -8.46
N LYS A 149 1.12 -2.52 -9.15
CA LYS A 149 0.99 -2.99 -10.52
C LYS A 149 1.33 -1.86 -11.48
N VAL A 150 2.47 -1.96 -12.14
CA VAL A 150 2.92 -1.00 -13.14
C VAL A 150 2.55 -1.50 -14.53
N ASN A 151 1.58 -0.85 -15.16
CA ASN A 151 1.17 -1.15 -16.52
C ASN A 151 2.06 -0.44 -17.53
N LYS A 152 2.27 -1.03 -18.69
CA LYS A 152 2.86 -0.28 -19.80
C LYS A 152 1.95 0.89 -20.11
N ARG A 153 2.50 2.11 -20.05
CA ARG A 153 1.82 3.26 -20.63
C ARG A 153 1.52 2.91 -22.08
N ALA A 154 0.24 2.96 -22.47
CA ALA A 154 -0.08 2.86 -23.88
C ALA A 154 0.77 3.93 -24.59
N SER A 155 1.76 3.50 -25.36
CA SER A 155 2.44 4.42 -26.24
C SER A 155 1.33 4.95 -27.14
N GLY A 156 1.08 6.26 -27.07
CA GLY A 156 0.14 6.96 -27.98
C GLY A 156 0.68 7.01 -29.42
N GLY A 157 1.31 5.93 -29.84
CA GLY A 157 1.47 5.50 -31.23
C GLY A 157 0.31 4.55 -31.48
N GLY A 158 -0.89 5.08 -31.61
CA GLY A 158 -1.97 4.35 -32.23
C GLY A 158 -1.50 3.96 -33.64
N SER A 159 -0.95 2.75 -33.75
CA SER A 159 -1.13 2.03 -34.99
C SER A 159 -2.64 1.85 -35.09
N TYR A 160 -3.31 2.81 -35.69
CA TYR A 160 -4.66 2.62 -36.18
C TYR A 160 -4.57 1.61 -37.31
N ALA A 161 -4.46 0.32 -36.96
CA ALA A 161 -4.90 -0.78 -37.79
C ALA A 161 -6.45 -0.86 -37.71
N GLY A 162 -7.12 0.28 -37.74
CA GLY A 162 -8.50 0.36 -38.07
C GLY A 162 -8.59 0.04 -39.58
N SER A 163 -9.30 -1.01 -39.92
CA SER A 163 -9.70 -1.21 -41.33
C SER A 163 -10.21 0.11 -41.87
N ALA A 164 -9.54 0.65 -42.89
CA ALA A 164 -9.97 1.88 -43.53
C ALA A 164 -11.45 1.73 -43.90
N PRO A 165 -12.26 2.77 -43.66
CA PRO A 165 -13.66 2.70 -44.08
C PRO A 165 -13.71 2.32 -45.57
N SER A 166 -14.56 1.38 -45.91
CA SER A 166 -14.64 0.76 -47.24
C SER A 166 -15.13 1.71 -48.35
N ASN A 167 -15.29 3.02 -48.06
CA ASN A 167 -15.61 4.05 -49.05
C ASN A 167 -14.34 4.77 -49.51
N SER A 168 -14.24 5.03 -50.83
CA SER A 168 -13.04 5.63 -51.43
C SER A 168 -12.71 7.04 -50.90
N TYR A 169 -13.67 7.73 -50.29
CA TYR A 169 -13.53 9.10 -49.78
C TYR A 169 -12.85 9.13 -48.45
N GLY A 170 -13.21 8.22 -47.52
CA GLY A 170 -12.56 8.10 -46.22
C GLY A 170 -11.08 7.76 -46.38
N ASN A 171 -10.72 6.94 -47.35
CA ASN A 171 -9.34 6.57 -47.62
C ASN A 171 -8.52 7.75 -48.14
N THR A 172 -9.08 8.66 -48.91
CA THR A 172 -8.36 9.83 -49.47
C THR A 172 -8.03 10.84 -48.36
N VAL A 173 -8.99 11.15 -47.47
CA VAL A 173 -8.78 12.07 -46.37
C VAL A 173 -7.76 11.49 -45.36
N LEU A 174 -7.92 10.21 -45.05
CA LEU A 174 -7.05 9.50 -44.14
C LEU A 174 -5.62 9.41 -44.68
N SER A 175 -5.46 9.09 -45.98
CA SER A 175 -4.17 9.06 -46.66
C SER A 175 -3.51 10.44 -46.68
N ALA A 176 -4.25 11.51 -46.95
CA ALA A 176 -3.74 12.87 -46.88
C ALA A 176 -3.30 13.23 -45.46
N ALA A 177 -4.07 12.87 -44.42
CA ALA A 177 -3.72 13.11 -43.03
C ALA A 177 -2.43 12.35 -42.64
N TYR A 178 -2.32 11.08 -42.99
CA TYR A 178 -1.14 10.26 -42.72
C TYR A 178 0.12 10.77 -43.42
N SER A 179 0.01 11.34 -44.62
CA SER A 179 1.16 11.90 -45.35
C SER A 179 1.80 13.11 -44.64
N ARG A 180 1.14 13.65 -43.62
CA ARG A 180 1.58 14.83 -42.84
C ARG A 180 1.95 14.50 -41.40
N LEU A 181 1.99 13.23 -41.01
CA LEU A 181 2.49 12.83 -39.72
C LEU A 181 3.96 13.29 -39.56
N GLY A 182 4.25 13.94 -38.43
CA GLY A 182 5.59 14.48 -38.13
C GLY A 182 5.82 15.92 -38.62
N CYS A 183 4.86 16.56 -39.31
CA CYS A 183 4.97 17.98 -39.58
C CYS A 183 4.95 18.78 -38.26
N PRO A 184 5.85 19.80 -38.11
CA PRO A 184 5.92 20.58 -36.89
C PRO A 184 4.66 21.44 -36.69
N TYR A 185 4.28 21.59 -35.43
CA TYR A 185 3.26 22.57 -35.04
C TYR A 185 3.83 23.98 -35.13
N LYS A 186 3.10 24.89 -35.80
CA LYS A 186 3.43 26.32 -35.87
C LYS A 186 2.15 27.12 -35.84
N TRP A 187 2.00 28.00 -34.88
CA TRP A 187 0.83 28.88 -34.75
C TRP A 187 0.56 29.68 -36.03
N GLY A 188 -0.70 29.66 -36.50
CA GLY A 188 -1.13 30.36 -37.71
C GLY A 188 -0.70 29.71 -39.04
N ALA A 189 -0.11 28.51 -39.03
CA ALA A 189 0.31 27.79 -40.23
C ALA A 189 -0.78 26.85 -40.75
N ALA A 190 -1.08 26.94 -42.05
CA ALA A 190 -2.07 26.12 -42.77
C ALA A 190 -1.44 25.16 -43.80
N GLY A 191 -0.18 24.74 -43.59
CA GLY A 191 0.51 23.73 -44.40
C GLY A 191 1.35 24.29 -45.55
N PRO A 192 2.01 23.43 -46.37
CA PRO A 192 2.07 21.95 -46.27
C PRO A 192 3.12 21.44 -45.30
N ASN A 193 4.05 22.27 -44.84
CA ASN A 193 5.24 21.82 -44.05
C ASN A 193 5.13 22.09 -42.54
N ALA A 194 4.10 22.83 -42.11
CA ALA A 194 3.78 23.06 -40.70
C ALA A 194 2.29 23.35 -40.58
N PHE A 195 1.68 23.06 -39.44
CA PHE A 195 0.26 23.29 -39.21
C PHE A 195 0.00 23.75 -37.76
N ASP A 196 -1.04 24.54 -37.57
CA ASP A 196 -1.77 24.56 -36.31
C ASP A 196 -2.99 23.65 -36.36
N CYS A 197 -3.77 23.57 -35.28
CA CYS A 197 -4.91 22.64 -35.20
C CYS A 197 -6.00 22.96 -36.25
N SER A 198 -6.27 24.23 -36.51
CA SER A 198 -7.25 24.68 -37.49
C SER A 198 -6.70 24.64 -38.92
N GLY A 199 -5.44 25.02 -39.11
CA GLY A 199 -4.76 24.98 -40.39
C GLY A 199 -4.59 23.56 -40.96
N PHE A 200 -4.42 22.58 -40.12
CA PHE A 200 -4.39 21.17 -40.56
C PHE A 200 -5.75 20.74 -41.12
N VAL A 201 -6.84 21.05 -40.43
CA VAL A 201 -8.20 20.77 -40.91
C VAL A 201 -8.50 21.50 -42.21
N GLN A 202 -8.15 22.79 -42.28
CA GLN A 202 -8.34 23.64 -43.47
C GLN A 202 -7.56 23.06 -44.66
N TRP A 203 -6.32 22.65 -44.47
CA TRP A 203 -5.49 22.03 -45.51
C TRP A 203 -6.09 20.71 -46.00
N LEU A 204 -6.58 19.85 -45.11
CA LEU A 204 -7.25 18.60 -45.48
C LEU A 204 -8.50 18.88 -46.33
N CYS A 205 -9.29 19.89 -45.98
CA CYS A 205 -10.48 20.29 -46.74
C CYS A 205 -10.17 20.96 -48.09
N SER A 206 -9.00 21.61 -48.22
CA SER A 206 -8.57 22.30 -49.46
C SER A 206 -7.94 21.38 -50.50
N CYS A 207 -7.65 20.13 -50.20
CA CYS A 207 -7.23 19.15 -51.20
C CYS A 207 -8.34 18.93 -52.23
N ARG A 208 -8.14 19.48 -53.41
CA ARG A 208 -9.18 19.70 -54.48
C ARG A 208 -10.03 18.45 -54.81
N SER A 209 -9.55 17.24 -54.57
CA SER A 209 -10.33 16.02 -54.79
C SER A 209 -11.44 15.76 -53.79
N ILE A 210 -11.41 16.47 -52.64
CA ILE A 210 -12.35 16.28 -51.53
C ILE A 210 -13.52 17.25 -51.63
N ILE A 211 -13.25 18.48 -52.07
CA ILE A 211 -14.24 19.56 -52.13
C ILE A 211 -15.29 19.30 -53.23
N ALA A 212 -14.93 18.76 -54.39
CA ALA A 212 -15.85 18.53 -55.46
C ALA A 212 -16.97 17.51 -55.13
N THR A 213 -16.78 16.70 -54.14
CA THR A 213 -17.74 15.64 -53.75
C THR A 213 -18.54 15.98 -52.49
N LEU A 214 -18.00 16.80 -51.57
CA LEU A 214 -18.72 17.23 -50.38
C LEU A 214 -19.75 18.35 -50.63
N ILE A 215 -19.55 19.18 -51.66
CA ILE A 215 -20.45 20.28 -51.99
C ILE A 215 -21.78 19.77 -52.60
N PHE A 216 -21.81 18.59 -53.15
CA PHE A 216 -23.06 18.03 -53.73
C PHE A 216 -23.91 17.22 -52.75
N SER A 217 -23.43 16.92 -51.55
CA SER A 217 -24.13 16.05 -50.60
C SER A 217 -24.66 16.67 -49.33
N THR A 218 -24.19 17.84 -48.92
CA THR A 218 -24.75 18.56 -47.74
C THR A 218 -24.69 20.07 -47.93
N LYS A 219 -25.83 20.69 -48.09
CA LYS A 219 -26.04 22.11 -47.80
C LYS A 219 -25.80 22.27 -46.29
N GLU A 220 -24.77 22.93 -45.89
CA GLU A 220 -24.51 23.61 -44.64
C GLU A 220 -23.04 23.47 -44.17
N CYS A 221 -22.19 24.28 -44.79
CA CYS A 221 -20.97 24.77 -44.11
C CYS A 221 -21.12 26.29 -43.93
N TRP A 222 -21.57 26.70 -42.75
CA TRP A 222 -21.67 28.12 -42.41
C TRP A 222 -20.25 28.65 -42.10
N TYR A 223 -19.76 29.51 -43.00
CA TYR A 223 -18.72 30.44 -42.68
C TYR A 223 -19.37 31.82 -42.61
N THR A 224 -19.46 32.42 -41.43
CA THR A 224 -19.61 33.85 -41.26
C THR A 224 -18.33 34.40 -40.68
N ASN A 225 -17.86 35.48 -41.31
CA ASN A 225 -16.69 36.32 -41.03
C ASN A 225 -16.43 36.61 -39.54
#